data_ae5e518bf6189126afe9780085ef702f
#
_entry.id   ae5e518bf6189126afe9780085ef702f
#
_cell.length_a   1.000
_cell.length_b   1.000
_cell.length_c   1.000
_cell.angle_alpha   90.00
_cell.angle_beta   90.00
_cell.angle_gamma   90.00
#
_symmetry.space_group_name_H-M   'P 1'
#
loop_
_entity.id
_entity.type
_entity.pdbx_description
1 polymer ?
#
loop_
_entity_poly.entity_id
_entity_poly.type
_entity_poly.pdbx_seq_one_letter_code
_entity_poly.pdbx_strand_id
1 'polypeptide(L)'
;MTVELSARRRRDIVDALRRGVVPSNGLDALAVGLDRFTTALDDDLERVASGGSVFKAVRGEYGAGKTFFTRWLAERAKRRGFAAAEVQISELETPLHRMETVYRRLVEHLSTEQFAPSAFRPVLDGWIFALEEDVLAGGAVTEDDAEALDRAVGELLERRLGDISRSTPGFAAALRGYRAASASGDHLTADGLAAWLGGQPHVAASARRAAGVKGDLDHYGALSFLQGLLTVLRDSGHQGLLLVLDEVETLQRVRSDARDKALNALRQLIDEVHADRFPGLMLVITGTPAFFDGPQGVQRLAPLAQRLATDLGPDPRWDNPRATQLRLSGFTVDALVELGSRVRDIYGSAQVDARVEDDYLATLARAVTGALGGQVGVAPRVYLKKLVADVFDRVDQFADWEPRRHYALTLRADELTEVERNAAARADDIELTL
;
A
#
# COMPACT_ATOMS: atom_id res chain seq x y z
N MET A 1 -5.08 11.68 20.44
CA MET A 1 -3.67 12.04 20.73
C MET A 1 -3.08 12.66 19.48
N THR A 2 -2.80 13.96 19.52
CA THR A 2 -2.09 14.65 18.41
C THR A 2 -0.69 14.08 18.32
N VAL A 3 -0.36 13.41 17.23
CA VAL A 3 1.01 12.93 16.97
C VAL A 3 1.89 14.14 16.77
N GLU A 4 2.84 14.39 17.66
CA GLU A 4 3.81 15.46 17.50
C GLU A 4 4.68 15.19 16.26
N LEU A 5 4.44 15.94 15.20
CA LEU A 5 5.21 15.84 13.96
C LEU A 5 6.52 16.63 14.10
N SER A 6 7.66 15.98 13.79
CA SER A 6 8.93 16.70 13.69
C SER A 6 8.90 17.76 12.58
N ALA A 7 9.73 18.80 12.69
CA ALA A 7 9.81 19.86 11.68
C ALA A 7 10.13 19.32 10.26
N ARG A 8 10.91 18.23 10.16
CA ARG A 8 11.19 17.56 8.89
C ARG A 8 9.91 16.92 8.32
N ARG A 9 9.18 16.14 9.13
CA ARG A 9 7.93 15.49 8.70
C ARG A 9 6.87 16.49 8.26
N ARG A 10 6.73 17.63 9.00
CA ARG A 10 5.82 18.71 8.59
C ARG A 10 6.16 19.23 7.20
N ARG A 11 7.45 19.52 6.92
CA ARG A 11 7.91 19.96 5.59
C ARG A 11 7.62 18.92 4.51
N ASP A 12 7.93 17.65 4.75
CA ASP A 12 7.71 16.57 3.79
C ASP A 12 6.21 16.44 3.43
N ILE A 13 5.32 16.58 4.42
CA ILE A 13 3.86 16.59 4.20
C ILE A 13 3.45 17.80 3.35
N VAL A 14 3.86 19.01 3.74
CA VAL A 14 3.51 20.25 3.01
C VAL A 14 4.01 20.20 1.57
N ASP A 15 5.23 19.72 1.35
CA ASP A 15 5.80 19.57 0.00
C ASP A 15 5.07 18.54 -0.86
N ALA A 16 4.61 17.44 -0.27
CA ALA A 16 3.79 16.47 -0.99
C ALA A 16 2.43 17.07 -1.39
N LEU A 17 1.75 17.73 -0.45
CA LEU A 17 0.46 18.38 -0.70
C LEU A 17 0.57 19.52 -1.73
N ARG A 18 1.66 20.29 -1.70
CA ARG A 18 1.97 21.33 -2.71
C ARG A 18 2.05 20.76 -4.12
N ARG A 19 2.58 19.55 -4.27
CA ARG A 19 2.62 18.81 -5.55
C ARG A 19 1.31 18.09 -5.87
N GLY A 20 0.35 18.05 -4.96
CA GLY A 20 -0.91 17.32 -5.12
C GLY A 20 -0.76 15.80 -5.06
N VAL A 21 0.19 15.30 -4.27
CA VAL A 21 0.41 13.87 -4.05
C VAL A 21 0.21 13.49 -2.58
N VAL A 22 -0.12 12.22 -2.32
CA VAL A 22 -0.26 11.70 -0.96
C VAL A 22 1.11 11.66 -0.29
N PRO A 23 1.27 12.22 0.92
CA PRO A 23 2.52 12.12 1.66
C PRO A 23 2.95 10.68 1.94
N SER A 24 4.25 10.45 2.08
CA SER A 24 4.79 9.12 2.35
C SER A 24 4.66 8.71 3.82
N ASN A 25 4.58 9.68 4.75
CA ASN A 25 4.56 9.46 6.18
C ASN A 25 3.74 10.54 6.90
N GLY A 26 3.34 10.27 8.14
CA GLY A 26 2.58 11.21 8.97
C GLY A 26 1.10 11.29 8.58
N LEU A 27 0.58 10.22 7.99
CA LEU A 27 -0.78 10.18 7.45
C LEU A 27 -1.86 10.23 8.53
N ASP A 28 -1.57 9.80 9.77
CA ASP A 28 -2.50 9.94 10.89
C ASP A 28 -2.92 11.40 11.14
N ALA A 29 -2.00 12.35 10.92
CA ALA A 29 -2.30 13.76 11.09
C ALA A 29 -3.33 14.29 10.05
N LEU A 30 -3.46 13.61 8.91
CA LEU A 30 -4.37 13.94 7.82
C LEU A 30 -5.61 13.02 7.75
N ALA A 31 -5.70 12.02 8.62
CA ALA A 31 -6.72 10.97 8.57
C ALA A 31 -8.08 11.50 9.08
N VAL A 32 -8.86 12.14 8.23
CA VAL A 32 -10.22 12.60 8.51
C VAL A 32 -11.23 11.48 8.24
N GLY A 33 -12.08 11.17 9.23
CA GLY A 33 -13.17 10.20 9.11
C GLY A 33 -12.76 8.72 9.06
N LEU A 34 -11.47 8.40 9.33
CA LEU A 34 -10.97 7.02 9.35
C LEU A 34 -11.06 6.34 10.73
N ASP A 35 -11.37 7.09 11.78
CA ASP A 35 -11.43 6.56 13.16
C ASP A 35 -12.39 5.36 13.29
N ARG A 36 -13.48 5.36 12.52
CA ARG A 36 -14.46 4.28 12.50
C ARG A 36 -13.91 2.92 12.09
N PHE A 37 -12.81 2.90 11.33
CA PHE A 37 -12.17 1.66 10.87
C PHE A 37 -11.06 1.18 11.81
N THR A 38 -10.55 2.05 12.66
CA THR A 38 -9.32 1.85 13.44
C THR A 38 -9.36 0.57 14.27
N THR A 39 -10.38 0.39 15.10
CA THR A 39 -10.49 -0.78 15.99
C THR A 39 -10.59 -2.08 15.19
N ALA A 40 -11.43 -2.11 14.14
CA ALA A 40 -11.62 -3.31 13.34
C ALA A 40 -10.35 -3.70 12.58
N LEU A 41 -9.62 -2.72 12.05
CA LEU A 41 -8.35 -2.97 11.36
C LEU A 41 -7.23 -3.37 12.33
N ASP A 42 -7.27 -2.87 13.56
CA ASP A 42 -6.34 -3.28 14.63
C ASP A 42 -6.59 -4.73 15.05
N ASP A 43 -7.85 -5.14 15.19
CA ASP A 43 -8.24 -6.54 15.44
C ASP A 43 -7.78 -7.45 14.28
N ASP A 44 -7.92 -6.99 13.03
CA ASP A 44 -7.46 -7.72 11.83
C ASP A 44 -5.94 -7.88 11.82
N LEU A 45 -5.17 -6.82 12.12
CA LEU A 45 -3.71 -6.88 12.22
C LEU A 45 -3.25 -7.82 13.35
N GLU A 46 -3.93 -7.80 14.50
CA GLU A 46 -3.63 -8.70 15.61
C GLU A 46 -3.87 -10.16 15.23
N ARG A 47 -4.98 -10.45 14.53
CA ARG A 47 -5.24 -11.79 13.99
C ARG A 47 -4.12 -12.25 13.05
N VAL A 48 -3.63 -11.37 12.18
CA VAL A 48 -2.53 -11.68 11.26
C VAL A 48 -1.22 -11.91 12.03
N ALA A 49 -0.91 -11.07 13.02
CA ALA A 49 0.27 -11.23 13.87
C ALA A 49 0.26 -12.57 14.62
N SER A 50 -0.94 -13.02 15.03
CA SER A 50 -1.13 -14.34 15.67
C SER A 50 -1.03 -15.53 14.71
N GLY A 51 -0.73 -15.30 13.43
CA GLY A 51 -0.53 -16.33 12.42
C GLY A 51 -1.76 -16.68 11.59
N GLY A 52 -2.84 -15.93 11.70
CA GLY A 52 -3.97 -16.01 10.77
C GLY A 52 -3.69 -15.27 9.46
N SER A 53 -4.67 -15.28 8.57
CA SER A 53 -4.70 -14.44 7.38
C SER A 53 -6.01 -13.67 7.29
N VAL A 54 -5.97 -12.48 6.71
CA VAL A 54 -7.12 -11.58 6.58
C VAL A 54 -7.20 -11.02 5.17
N PHE A 55 -8.43 -10.98 4.64
CA PHE A 55 -8.75 -10.32 3.38
C PHE A 55 -9.73 -9.17 3.61
N LYS A 56 -9.44 -8.02 3.00
CA LYS A 56 -10.35 -6.85 2.94
C LYS A 56 -10.41 -6.27 1.53
N ALA A 57 -11.56 -5.75 1.18
CA ALA A 57 -11.77 -4.99 -0.04
C ALA A 57 -12.20 -3.57 0.32
N VAL A 58 -11.50 -2.58 -0.20
CA VAL A 58 -11.80 -1.15 0.01
C VAL A 58 -12.46 -0.60 -1.23
N ARG A 59 -13.73 -0.23 -1.11
CA ARG A 59 -14.49 0.35 -2.21
C ARG A 59 -14.70 1.85 -2.02
N GLY A 60 -14.57 2.60 -3.08
CA GLY A 60 -14.82 4.05 -3.08
C GLY A 60 -14.73 4.60 -4.49
N GLU A 61 -15.46 5.67 -4.74
CA GLU A 61 -15.39 6.39 -6.01
C GLU A 61 -13.97 6.92 -6.26
N TYR A 62 -13.70 7.35 -7.48
CA TYR A 62 -12.45 8.06 -7.76
C TYR A 62 -12.36 9.31 -6.88
N GLY A 63 -11.20 9.53 -6.27
CA GLY A 63 -10.99 10.65 -5.34
C GLY A 63 -11.51 10.43 -3.91
N ALA A 64 -12.19 9.34 -3.60
CA ALA A 64 -12.67 9.02 -2.25
C ALA A 64 -11.54 8.74 -1.23
N GLY A 65 -10.28 8.78 -1.65
CA GLY A 65 -9.14 8.58 -0.75
C GLY A 65 -8.68 7.13 -0.60
N LYS A 66 -8.99 6.23 -1.54
CA LYS A 66 -8.55 4.82 -1.48
C LYS A 66 -7.04 4.67 -1.26
N THR A 67 -6.23 5.31 -2.10
CA THR A 67 -4.76 5.28 -2.00
C THR A 67 -4.27 5.92 -0.69
N PHE A 68 -4.93 6.98 -0.21
CA PHE A 68 -4.62 7.55 1.11
C PHE A 68 -4.90 6.53 2.23
N PHE A 69 -6.06 5.89 2.19
CA PHE A 69 -6.46 4.89 3.17
C PHE A 69 -5.47 3.71 3.24
N THR A 70 -5.07 3.16 2.08
CA THR A 70 -4.13 2.03 2.04
C THR A 70 -2.75 2.40 2.55
N ARG A 71 -2.26 3.60 2.23
CA ARG A 71 -0.99 4.12 2.74
C ARG A 71 -1.04 4.44 4.24
N TRP A 72 -2.15 4.99 4.71
CA TRP A 72 -2.40 5.18 6.14
C TRP A 72 -2.40 3.84 6.89
N LEU A 73 -3.09 2.83 6.36
CA LEU A 73 -3.08 1.49 6.92
C LEU A 73 -1.67 0.87 6.89
N ALA A 74 -0.91 1.05 5.80
CA ALA A 74 0.46 0.58 5.69
C ALA A 74 1.41 1.26 6.70
N GLU A 75 1.27 2.57 6.92
CA GLU A 75 2.03 3.27 7.95
C GLU A 75 1.69 2.74 9.35
N ARG A 76 0.40 2.49 9.62
CA ARG A 76 -0.07 1.91 10.88
C ARG A 76 0.43 0.49 11.09
N ALA A 77 0.39 -0.37 10.07
CA ALA A 77 0.91 -1.73 10.09
C ALA A 77 2.43 -1.75 10.35
N LYS A 78 3.19 -0.90 9.65
CA LYS A 78 4.65 -0.80 9.84
C LYS A 78 5.03 -0.43 11.27
N ARG A 79 4.34 0.53 11.90
CA ARG A 79 4.56 0.87 13.32
C ARG A 79 4.28 -0.28 14.30
N ARG A 80 3.54 -1.29 13.85
CA ARG A 80 3.28 -2.54 14.58
C ARG A 80 4.22 -3.67 14.19
N GLY A 81 5.29 -3.37 13.47
CA GLY A 81 6.30 -4.35 13.07
C GLY A 81 5.95 -5.17 11.82
N PHE A 82 4.93 -4.80 11.05
CA PHE A 82 4.65 -5.45 9.78
C PHE A 82 5.56 -4.94 8.67
N ALA A 83 5.82 -5.79 7.69
CA ALA A 83 6.21 -5.35 6.37
C ALA A 83 4.97 -4.93 5.57
N ALA A 84 5.12 -4.05 4.60
CA ALA A 84 4.03 -3.61 3.73
C ALA A 84 4.49 -3.48 2.29
N ALA A 85 3.62 -3.81 1.34
CA ALA A 85 3.84 -3.59 -0.09
C ALA A 85 2.54 -3.13 -0.76
N GLU A 86 2.64 -2.11 -1.63
CA GLU A 86 1.55 -1.64 -2.48
C GLU A 86 1.89 -1.98 -3.93
N VAL A 87 1.01 -2.72 -4.58
CA VAL A 87 1.14 -3.15 -5.98
C VAL A 87 -0.02 -2.58 -6.77
N GLN A 88 0.26 -1.67 -7.66
CA GLN A 88 -0.73 -1.13 -8.57
C GLN A 88 -1.02 -2.12 -9.69
N ILE A 89 -2.28 -2.54 -9.82
CA ILE A 89 -2.72 -3.44 -10.88
C ILE A 89 -2.91 -2.65 -12.17
N SER A 90 -2.35 -3.18 -13.25
CA SER A 90 -2.44 -2.56 -14.57
C SER A 90 -2.57 -3.61 -15.68
N GLU A 91 -2.98 -3.18 -16.87
CA GLU A 91 -3.13 -4.08 -18.02
C GLU A 91 -1.78 -4.64 -18.50
N LEU A 92 -0.76 -3.80 -18.56
CA LEU A 92 0.51 -4.11 -19.22
C LEU A 92 1.62 -4.50 -18.24
N GLU A 93 1.79 -3.74 -17.18
CA GLU A 93 2.94 -3.90 -16.29
C GLU A 93 2.70 -4.92 -15.18
N THR A 94 1.49 -4.91 -14.60
CA THR A 94 1.14 -5.78 -13.47
C THR A 94 -0.24 -6.41 -13.67
N PRO A 95 -0.42 -7.24 -14.70
CA PRO A 95 -1.69 -7.93 -14.93
C PRO A 95 -1.92 -8.98 -13.84
N LEU A 96 -3.06 -8.92 -13.15
CA LEU A 96 -3.36 -9.76 -11.98
C LEU A 96 -3.33 -11.27 -12.26
N HIS A 97 -3.59 -11.69 -13.50
CA HIS A 97 -3.50 -13.10 -13.90
C HIS A 97 -2.06 -13.62 -14.05
N ARG A 98 -1.06 -12.77 -13.90
CA ARG A 98 0.38 -13.11 -13.89
C ARG A 98 0.96 -12.90 -12.50
N MET A 99 0.73 -13.87 -11.63
CA MET A 99 1.15 -13.76 -10.22
C MET A 99 2.66 -13.58 -10.05
N GLU A 100 3.47 -14.07 -11.00
CA GLU A 100 4.91 -13.83 -11.04
C GLU A 100 5.27 -12.35 -11.15
N THR A 101 4.46 -11.58 -11.90
CA THR A 101 4.63 -10.13 -12.02
C THR A 101 4.17 -9.41 -10.75
N VAL A 102 3.05 -9.85 -10.17
CA VAL A 102 2.52 -9.31 -8.91
C VAL A 102 3.54 -9.54 -7.78
N TYR A 103 4.07 -10.75 -7.67
CA TYR A 103 5.08 -11.08 -6.66
C TYR A 103 6.36 -10.23 -6.81
N ARG A 104 6.86 -10.08 -8.05
CA ARG A 104 8.01 -9.23 -8.32
C ARG A 104 7.77 -7.79 -7.89
N ARG A 105 6.63 -7.20 -8.24
CA ARG A 105 6.26 -5.84 -7.83
C ARG A 105 6.09 -5.72 -6.31
N LEU A 106 5.52 -6.75 -5.66
CA LEU A 106 5.47 -6.83 -4.20
C LEU A 106 6.88 -6.70 -3.60
N VAL A 107 7.84 -7.48 -4.09
CA VAL A 107 9.22 -7.46 -3.60
C VAL A 107 9.91 -6.12 -3.88
N GLU A 108 9.73 -5.54 -5.06
CA GLU A 108 10.27 -4.21 -5.42
C GLU A 108 9.75 -3.10 -4.51
N HIS A 109 8.47 -3.18 -4.11
CA HIS A 109 7.81 -2.19 -3.26
C HIS A 109 7.76 -2.57 -1.77
N LEU A 110 8.38 -3.68 -1.39
CA LEU A 110 8.44 -4.11 0.01
C LEU A 110 9.07 -3.03 0.87
N SER A 111 8.40 -2.68 1.94
CA SER A 111 8.85 -1.66 2.90
C SER A 111 8.63 -2.12 4.32
N THR A 112 9.50 -1.71 5.23
CA THR A 112 9.38 -1.85 6.67
C THR A 112 9.40 -0.47 7.33
N GLU A 113 9.33 -0.38 8.64
CA GLU A 113 9.48 0.89 9.35
C GLU A 113 10.87 1.50 9.13
N GLN A 114 11.90 0.67 9.01
CA GLN A 114 13.30 1.09 8.87
C GLN A 114 13.70 1.29 7.40
N PHE A 115 13.16 0.50 6.50
CA PHE A 115 13.54 0.48 5.08
C PHE A 115 12.32 0.72 4.19
N ALA A 116 12.39 1.76 3.35
CA ALA A 116 11.36 2.08 2.38
C ALA A 116 11.95 2.87 1.20
N PRO A 117 11.69 2.44 -0.03
CA PRO A 117 11.25 1.11 -0.51
C PRO A 117 12.40 0.09 -0.57
N SER A 118 12.15 -1.08 -1.17
CA SER A 118 13.19 -2.09 -1.45
C SER A 118 13.78 -2.76 -0.20
N ALA A 119 12.90 -3.05 0.80
CA ALA A 119 13.31 -3.70 2.03
C ALA A 119 13.67 -5.20 1.87
N PHE A 120 13.50 -5.80 0.68
CA PHE A 120 13.63 -7.25 0.52
C PHE A 120 15.03 -7.76 0.89
N ARG A 121 16.09 -7.14 0.36
CA ARG A 121 17.46 -7.54 0.70
C ARG A 121 17.79 -7.30 2.18
N PRO A 122 17.52 -6.12 2.77
CA PRO A 122 17.62 -5.93 4.21
C PRO A 122 16.87 -6.97 5.05
N VAL A 123 15.71 -7.45 4.60
CA VAL A 123 14.96 -8.52 5.28
C VAL A 123 15.72 -9.85 5.19
N LEU A 124 16.28 -10.22 4.04
CA LEU A 124 17.09 -11.44 3.90
C LEU A 124 18.35 -11.39 4.77
N ASP A 125 19.07 -10.27 4.75
CA ASP A 125 20.27 -10.07 5.56
C ASP A 125 19.95 -10.09 7.05
N GLY A 126 18.86 -9.40 7.45
CA GLY A 126 18.37 -9.40 8.83
C GLY A 126 17.91 -10.77 9.30
N TRP A 127 17.34 -11.59 8.42
CA TRP A 127 16.98 -12.96 8.75
C TRP A 127 18.20 -13.84 9.01
N ILE A 128 19.25 -13.75 8.16
CA ILE A 128 20.50 -14.47 8.39
C ILE A 128 21.14 -14.05 9.70
N PHE A 129 21.17 -12.74 9.98
CA PHE A 129 21.68 -12.21 11.24
C PHE A 129 20.88 -12.73 12.45
N ALA A 130 19.56 -12.79 12.36
CA ALA A 130 18.71 -13.34 13.42
C ALA A 130 19.00 -14.84 13.69
N LEU A 131 19.35 -15.62 12.66
CA LEU A 131 19.77 -17.01 12.84
C LEU A 131 21.10 -17.11 13.60
N GLU A 132 22.06 -16.21 13.33
CA GLU A 132 23.33 -16.14 14.05
C GLU A 132 23.13 -15.77 15.53
N GLU A 133 22.31 -14.77 15.80
CA GLU A 133 21.94 -14.36 17.17
C GLU A 133 21.25 -15.48 17.94
N ASP A 134 20.31 -16.21 17.30
CA ASP A 134 19.63 -17.36 17.92
C ASP A 134 20.61 -18.48 18.29
N VAL A 135 21.62 -18.76 17.47
CA VAL A 135 22.69 -19.76 17.75
C VAL A 135 23.56 -19.31 18.91
N LEU A 136 23.98 -18.05 18.91
CA LEU A 136 24.82 -17.48 19.97
C LEU A 136 24.08 -17.43 21.31
N ALA A 137 22.79 -17.04 21.28
CA ALA A 137 21.93 -17.03 22.49
C ALA A 137 21.74 -18.43 23.07
N GLY A 138 21.84 -19.50 22.27
CA GLY A 138 21.84 -20.87 22.73
C GLY A 138 23.06 -21.29 23.56
N GLY A 139 24.15 -20.49 23.55
CA GLY A 139 25.33 -20.62 24.39
C GLY A 139 26.23 -21.84 24.10
N ALA A 140 25.92 -22.65 23.07
CA ALA A 140 26.70 -23.81 22.67
C ALA A 140 27.90 -23.45 21.77
N VAL A 141 27.90 -22.29 21.18
CA VAL A 141 28.92 -21.76 20.26
C VAL A 141 29.19 -20.29 20.61
N THR A 142 30.43 -19.84 20.41
CA THR A 142 30.85 -18.44 20.64
C THR A 142 31.27 -17.78 19.34
N GLU A 143 31.30 -16.46 19.30
CA GLU A 143 31.74 -15.67 18.12
C GLU A 143 33.19 -15.97 17.71
N ASP A 144 34.04 -16.38 18.67
CA ASP A 144 35.46 -16.70 18.41
C ASP A 144 35.68 -17.97 17.60
N ASP A 145 34.68 -18.88 17.57
CA ASP A 145 34.72 -20.13 16.77
C ASP A 145 33.84 -19.99 15.51
N ALA A 146 34.38 -19.31 14.51
CA ALA A 146 33.67 -19.02 13.26
C ALA A 146 33.21 -20.29 12.50
N GLU A 147 33.99 -21.39 12.57
CA GLU A 147 33.61 -22.66 11.90
C GLU A 147 32.46 -23.36 12.60
N ALA A 148 32.46 -23.37 13.94
CA ALA A 148 31.36 -23.93 14.69
C ALA A 148 30.09 -23.08 14.55
N LEU A 149 30.23 -21.76 14.55
CA LEU A 149 29.12 -20.84 14.33
C LEU A 149 28.50 -21.07 12.95
N ASP A 150 29.30 -21.08 11.87
CA ASP A 150 28.78 -21.29 10.52
C ASP A 150 28.04 -22.63 10.38
N ARG A 151 28.55 -23.70 11.00
CA ARG A 151 27.91 -25.01 11.01
C ARG A 151 26.58 -24.97 11.76
N ALA A 152 26.56 -24.41 12.97
CA ALA A 152 25.36 -24.34 13.80
C ALA A 152 24.28 -23.47 13.16
N VAL A 153 24.64 -22.35 12.55
CA VAL A 153 23.72 -21.50 11.76
C VAL A 153 23.18 -22.26 10.55
N GLY A 154 24.03 -23.05 9.86
CA GLY A 154 23.60 -23.93 8.78
C GLY A 154 22.57 -24.98 9.24
N GLU A 155 22.79 -25.62 10.38
CA GLU A 155 21.82 -26.56 10.95
C GLU A 155 20.52 -25.89 11.39
N LEU A 156 20.58 -24.68 11.96
CA LEU A 156 19.39 -23.92 12.31
C LEU A 156 18.61 -23.51 11.05
N LEU A 157 19.32 -23.02 10.04
CA LEU A 157 18.75 -22.69 8.72
C LEU A 157 17.97 -23.88 8.15
N GLU A 158 18.57 -25.09 8.14
CA GLU A 158 17.89 -26.30 7.62
C GLU A 158 16.61 -26.60 8.40
N ARG A 159 16.62 -26.45 9.72
CA ARG A 159 15.42 -26.65 10.55
C ARG A 159 14.34 -25.61 10.20
N ARG A 160 14.71 -24.31 10.10
CA ARG A 160 13.78 -23.22 9.75
C ARG A 160 13.24 -23.33 8.33
N LEU A 161 14.08 -23.80 7.39
CA LEU A 161 13.68 -24.05 6.01
C LEU A 161 12.88 -25.34 5.82
N GLY A 162 12.75 -26.19 6.84
CA GLY A 162 12.12 -27.50 6.69
C GLY A 162 10.73 -27.46 6.06
N ASP A 163 9.89 -26.50 6.45
CA ASP A 163 8.56 -26.33 5.89
C ASP A 163 8.60 -25.68 4.50
N ILE A 164 9.46 -24.67 4.30
CA ILE A 164 9.69 -24.03 3.00
C ILE A 164 10.27 -25.04 1.99
N SER A 165 11.20 -25.89 2.42
CA SER A 165 11.82 -26.90 1.55
C SER A 165 10.82 -27.92 1.02
N ARG A 166 9.79 -28.24 1.79
CA ARG A 166 8.71 -29.15 1.37
C ARG A 166 7.74 -28.50 0.39
N SER A 167 7.36 -27.25 0.63
CA SER A 167 6.40 -26.54 -0.21
C SER A 167 7.04 -25.84 -1.41
N THR A 168 8.26 -25.32 -1.24
CA THR A 168 8.96 -24.48 -2.22
C THR A 168 10.46 -24.78 -2.25
N PRO A 169 10.88 -25.95 -2.74
CA PRO A 169 12.29 -26.38 -2.67
C PRO A 169 13.26 -25.43 -3.36
N GLY A 170 12.84 -24.78 -4.47
CA GLY A 170 13.64 -23.80 -5.19
C GLY A 170 13.91 -22.54 -4.35
N PHE A 171 12.92 -22.04 -3.63
CA PHE A 171 13.08 -20.88 -2.75
C PHE A 171 14.07 -21.20 -1.62
N ALA A 172 13.92 -22.35 -0.96
CA ALA A 172 14.84 -22.80 0.07
C ALA A 172 16.27 -22.98 -0.45
N ALA A 173 16.44 -23.57 -1.63
CA ALA A 173 17.75 -23.74 -2.25
C ALA A 173 18.41 -22.40 -2.58
N ALA A 174 17.65 -21.43 -3.06
CA ALA A 174 18.17 -20.09 -3.33
C ALA A 174 18.56 -19.35 -2.04
N LEU A 175 17.80 -19.50 -0.94
CA LEU A 175 18.17 -18.93 0.37
C LEU A 175 19.48 -19.51 0.92
N ARG A 176 19.67 -20.83 0.81
CA ARG A 176 20.95 -21.48 1.17
C ARG A 176 22.10 -20.93 0.35
N GLY A 177 21.91 -20.84 -0.97
CA GLY A 177 22.90 -20.30 -1.88
C GLY A 177 23.20 -18.82 -1.59
N TYR A 178 22.19 -18.04 -1.28
CA TYR A 178 22.34 -16.64 -0.89
C TYR A 178 23.20 -16.49 0.37
N ARG A 179 22.89 -17.26 1.43
CA ARG A 179 23.70 -17.27 2.66
C ARG A 179 25.16 -17.66 2.37
N ALA A 180 25.38 -18.77 1.66
CA ALA A 180 26.72 -19.26 1.35
C ALA A 180 27.53 -18.24 0.54
N ALA A 181 26.93 -17.58 -0.46
CA ALA A 181 27.56 -16.53 -1.25
C ALA A 181 27.87 -15.28 -0.41
N SER A 182 26.95 -14.87 0.47
CA SER A 182 27.15 -13.75 1.39
C SER A 182 28.28 -14.02 2.38
N ALA A 183 28.34 -15.19 2.98
CA ALA A 183 29.40 -15.59 3.91
C ALA A 183 30.79 -15.69 3.25
N SER A 184 30.85 -16.10 1.98
CA SER A 184 32.10 -16.17 1.21
C SER A 184 32.54 -14.85 0.58
N GLY A 185 31.73 -13.79 0.68
CA GLY A 185 31.96 -12.51 0.02
C GLY A 185 31.74 -12.52 -1.50
N ASP A 186 31.08 -13.55 -2.04
CA ASP A 186 30.66 -13.59 -3.46
C ASP A 186 29.38 -12.76 -3.67
N HIS A 187 29.57 -11.44 -3.65
CA HIS A 187 28.47 -10.49 -3.79
C HIS A 187 27.71 -10.66 -5.11
N LEU A 188 28.41 -11.05 -6.19
CA LEU A 188 27.78 -11.21 -7.50
C LEU A 188 26.76 -12.36 -7.50
N THR A 189 27.13 -13.49 -6.92
CA THR A 189 26.23 -14.64 -6.75
C THR A 189 25.09 -14.30 -5.77
N ALA A 190 25.40 -13.66 -4.64
CA ALA A 190 24.39 -13.23 -3.67
C ALA A 190 23.36 -12.28 -4.31
N ASP A 191 23.79 -11.24 -5.04
CA ASP A 191 22.91 -10.32 -5.75
C ASP A 191 22.03 -11.04 -6.77
N GLY A 192 22.59 -11.97 -7.53
CA GLY A 192 21.85 -12.77 -8.49
C GLY A 192 20.80 -13.65 -7.82
N LEU A 193 21.10 -14.26 -6.68
CA LEU A 193 20.17 -15.10 -5.94
C LEU A 193 19.08 -14.27 -5.25
N ALA A 194 19.40 -13.11 -4.70
CA ALA A 194 18.41 -12.19 -4.17
C ALA A 194 17.43 -11.71 -5.27
N ALA A 195 17.95 -11.39 -6.46
CA ALA A 195 17.14 -11.03 -7.61
C ALA A 195 16.21 -12.19 -8.03
N TRP A 196 16.72 -13.44 -8.05
CA TRP A 196 15.92 -14.61 -8.38
C TRP A 196 14.83 -14.88 -7.35
N LEU A 197 15.17 -14.79 -6.05
CA LEU A 197 14.19 -14.88 -4.94
C LEU A 197 13.11 -13.79 -5.03
N GLY A 198 13.48 -12.60 -5.52
CA GLY A 198 12.55 -11.50 -5.79
C GLY A 198 11.72 -11.64 -7.07
N GLY A 199 11.86 -12.76 -7.80
CA GLY A 199 11.10 -13.03 -9.03
C GLY A 199 11.58 -12.24 -10.24
N GLN A 200 12.82 -11.74 -10.25
CA GLN A 200 13.39 -11.07 -11.41
C GLN A 200 13.64 -12.11 -12.53
N PRO A 201 13.19 -11.85 -13.76
CA PRO A 201 13.46 -12.73 -14.89
C PRO A 201 14.92 -12.59 -15.35
N HIS A 202 15.39 -13.60 -16.08
CA HIS A 202 16.69 -13.58 -16.76
C HIS A 202 17.92 -13.40 -15.86
N VAL A 203 17.83 -13.86 -14.60
CA VAL A 203 18.97 -13.87 -13.70
C VAL A 203 20.10 -14.71 -14.27
N ALA A 204 21.36 -14.30 -14.08
CA ALA A 204 22.55 -14.95 -14.60
C ALA A 204 22.58 -16.46 -14.28
N ALA A 205 22.87 -17.26 -15.30
CA ALA A 205 22.89 -18.72 -15.16
C ALA A 205 23.94 -19.21 -14.16
N SER A 206 25.04 -18.46 -13.95
CA SER A 206 26.05 -18.74 -12.92
C SER A 206 25.48 -18.71 -11.51
N ALA A 207 24.75 -17.63 -11.15
CA ALA A 207 24.10 -17.50 -9.85
C ALA A 207 23.06 -18.60 -9.63
N ARG A 208 22.21 -18.87 -10.63
CA ARG A 208 21.21 -19.95 -10.54
C ARG A 208 21.85 -21.33 -10.33
N ARG A 209 22.94 -21.62 -11.02
CA ARG A 209 23.67 -22.90 -10.88
C ARG A 209 24.33 -23.04 -9.52
N ALA A 210 24.83 -21.95 -8.93
CA ALA A 210 25.44 -21.98 -7.60
C ALA A 210 24.45 -22.50 -6.52
N ALA A 211 23.17 -22.18 -6.66
CA ALA A 211 22.11 -22.66 -5.75
C ALA A 211 21.36 -23.88 -6.31
N GLY A 212 21.68 -24.41 -7.48
CA GLY A 212 20.98 -25.54 -8.10
C GLY A 212 19.55 -25.22 -8.56
N VAL A 213 19.19 -23.92 -8.69
CA VAL A 213 17.86 -23.52 -9.12
C VAL A 213 17.75 -23.36 -10.64
N LYS A 214 16.55 -23.56 -11.19
CA LYS A 214 16.32 -23.59 -12.64
C LYS A 214 15.09 -22.74 -13.00
N GLY A 215 15.12 -22.18 -14.20
CA GLY A 215 14.00 -21.42 -14.76
C GLY A 215 13.79 -20.05 -14.10
N ASP A 216 12.78 -19.37 -14.57
CA ASP A 216 12.24 -18.15 -13.99
C ASP A 216 10.97 -18.48 -13.22
N LEU A 217 10.54 -17.59 -12.34
CA LEU A 217 9.33 -17.75 -11.56
C LEU A 217 8.10 -17.79 -12.47
N ASP A 218 7.24 -18.77 -12.31
CA ASP A 218 5.96 -18.88 -13.00
C ASP A 218 4.78 -18.53 -12.07
N HIS A 219 3.56 -18.56 -12.64
CA HIS A 219 2.35 -18.23 -11.90
C HIS A 219 2.14 -19.06 -10.64
N TYR A 220 2.38 -20.37 -10.68
CA TYR A 220 2.18 -21.26 -9.53
C TYR A 220 3.32 -21.13 -8.50
N GLY A 221 4.53 -20.97 -8.97
CA GLY A 221 5.68 -20.72 -8.13
C GLY A 221 5.56 -19.41 -7.35
N ALA A 222 4.93 -18.39 -7.91
CA ALA A 222 4.76 -17.09 -7.26
C ALA A 222 3.96 -17.17 -5.95
N LEU A 223 2.90 -17.97 -5.90
CA LEU A 223 2.14 -18.19 -4.65
C LEU A 223 2.98 -18.93 -3.60
N SER A 224 3.77 -19.90 -4.03
CA SER A 224 4.69 -20.61 -3.13
C SER A 224 5.82 -19.68 -2.65
N PHE A 225 6.33 -18.80 -3.51
CA PHE A 225 7.33 -17.80 -3.13
C PHE A 225 6.77 -16.79 -2.12
N LEU A 226 5.49 -16.40 -2.26
CA LEU A 226 4.81 -15.58 -1.27
C LEU A 226 4.76 -16.28 0.10
N GLN A 227 4.46 -17.58 0.15
CA GLN A 227 4.52 -18.37 1.41
C GLN A 227 5.93 -18.38 1.99
N GLY A 228 6.96 -18.59 1.16
CA GLY A 228 8.36 -18.53 1.58
C GLY A 228 8.75 -17.16 2.14
N LEU A 229 8.34 -16.08 1.48
CA LEU A 229 8.58 -14.71 1.95
C LEU A 229 7.91 -14.46 3.30
N LEU A 230 6.65 -14.88 3.48
CA LEU A 230 5.93 -14.73 4.75
C LEU A 230 6.64 -15.46 5.89
N THR A 231 7.17 -16.64 5.62
CA THR A 231 7.94 -17.41 6.62
C THR A 231 9.22 -16.66 7.00
N VAL A 232 9.98 -16.16 6.01
CA VAL A 232 11.20 -15.37 6.26
C VAL A 232 10.88 -14.10 7.06
N LEU A 233 9.84 -13.35 6.68
CA LEU A 233 9.42 -12.15 7.39
C LEU A 233 9.09 -12.44 8.86
N ARG A 234 8.31 -13.46 9.13
CA ARG A 234 7.90 -13.81 10.50
C ARG A 234 9.09 -14.34 11.32
N ASP A 235 9.92 -15.14 10.73
CA ASP A 235 11.10 -15.70 11.40
C ASP A 235 12.17 -14.62 11.68
N SER A 236 12.21 -13.53 10.88
CA SER A 236 13.06 -12.36 11.13
C SER A 236 12.42 -11.32 12.08
N GLY A 237 11.33 -11.67 12.78
CA GLY A 237 10.71 -10.85 13.81
C GLY A 237 9.62 -9.88 13.31
N HIS A 238 9.27 -9.89 12.01
CA HIS A 238 8.13 -9.13 11.55
C HIS A 238 6.81 -9.80 11.92
N GLN A 239 5.79 -9.01 12.24
CA GLN A 239 4.47 -9.51 12.63
C GLN A 239 3.69 -10.11 11.45
N GLY A 240 4.06 -9.77 10.21
CA GLY A 240 3.43 -10.24 8.98
C GLY A 240 3.65 -9.29 7.83
N LEU A 241 2.86 -9.47 6.79
CA LEU A 241 2.87 -8.65 5.56
C LEU A 241 1.47 -8.05 5.31
N LEU A 242 1.40 -6.75 5.14
CA LEU A 242 0.27 -6.07 4.51
C LEU A 242 0.54 -5.95 3.01
N LEU A 243 -0.20 -6.69 2.19
CA LEU A 243 -0.17 -6.59 0.73
C LEU A 243 -1.40 -5.84 0.23
N VAL A 244 -1.18 -4.72 -0.43
CA VAL A 244 -2.23 -3.93 -1.09
C VAL A 244 -2.16 -4.15 -2.59
N LEU A 245 -3.26 -4.57 -3.20
CA LEU A 245 -3.47 -4.57 -4.65
C LEU A 245 -4.37 -3.38 -5.00
N ASP A 246 -3.76 -2.29 -5.44
CA ASP A 246 -4.47 -1.05 -5.74
C ASP A 246 -5.01 -1.03 -7.18
N GLU A 247 -6.13 -0.34 -7.39
CA GLU A 247 -6.77 -0.12 -8.70
C GLU A 247 -7.19 -1.41 -9.43
N VAL A 248 -7.76 -2.40 -8.70
CA VAL A 248 -8.24 -3.64 -9.36
C VAL A 248 -9.35 -3.39 -10.38
N GLU A 249 -10.01 -2.24 -10.37
CA GLU A 249 -10.97 -1.82 -11.38
C GLU A 249 -10.38 -1.70 -12.79
N THR A 250 -9.08 -1.61 -12.94
CA THR A 250 -8.39 -1.65 -14.24
C THR A 250 -8.69 -2.93 -15.02
N LEU A 251 -9.05 -4.02 -14.31
CA LEU A 251 -9.51 -5.28 -14.92
C LEU A 251 -10.76 -5.11 -15.80
N GLN A 252 -11.56 -4.06 -15.59
CA GLN A 252 -12.72 -3.78 -16.41
C GLN A 252 -12.34 -3.28 -17.82
N ARG A 253 -11.13 -2.76 -18.01
CA ARG A 253 -10.63 -2.18 -19.25
C ARG A 253 -9.92 -3.20 -20.16
N VAL A 254 -9.47 -4.33 -19.60
CA VAL A 254 -8.76 -5.36 -20.37
C VAL A 254 -9.72 -6.21 -21.22
N ARG A 255 -9.19 -6.92 -22.22
CA ARG A 255 -9.96 -7.83 -23.05
C ARG A 255 -10.65 -8.91 -22.20
N SER A 256 -11.78 -9.41 -22.69
CA SER A 256 -12.66 -10.34 -21.95
C SER A 256 -11.92 -11.59 -21.43
N ASP A 257 -11.09 -12.22 -22.28
CA ASP A 257 -10.32 -13.42 -21.90
C ASP A 257 -9.30 -13.16 -20.79
N ALA A 258 -8.59 -12.03 -20.86
CA ALA A 258 -7.66 -11.60 -19.81
C ALA A 258 -8.39 -11.24 -18.51
N ARG A 259 -9.53 -10.58 -18.63
CA ARG A 259 -10.40 -10.24 -17.49
C ARG A 259 -10.88 -11.49 -16.76
N ASP A 260 -11.39 -12.48 -17.48
CA ASP A 260 -11.88 -13.72 -16.88
C ASP A 260 -10.76 -14.48 -16.15
N LYS A 261 -9.56 -14.52 -16.72
CA LYS A 261 -8.37 -15.07 -16.05
C LYS A 261 -8.01 -14.28 -14.78
N ALA A 262 -8.03 -12.95 -14.85
CA ALA A 262 -7.69 -12.09 -13.72
C ALA A 262 -8.72 -12.18 -12.57
N LEU A 263 -10.03 -12.23 -12.87
CA LEU A 263 -11.08 -12.44 -11.87
C LEU A 263 -10.97 -13.83 -11.23
N ASN A 264 -10.62 -14.87 -11.98
CA ASN A 264 -10.36 -16.20 -11.42
C ASN A 264 -9.10 -16.22 -10.57
N ALA A 265 -8.02 -15.53 -10.95
CA ALA A 265 -6.82 -15.40 -10.14
C ALA A 265 -7.11 -14.67 -8.81
N LEU A 266 -7.90 -13.59 -8.86
CA LEU A 266 -8.34 -12.87 -7.65
C LEU A 266 -9.18 -13.78 -6.75
N ARG A 267 -10.15 -14.52 -7.30
CA ARG A 267 -10.95 -15.49 -6.55
C ARG A 267 -10.07 -16.53 -5.86
N GLN A 268 -9.13 -17.12 -6.62
CA GLN A 268 -8.22 -18.11 -6.06
C GLN A 268 -7.38 -17.54 -4.90
N LEU A 269 -6.82 -16.34 -5.08
CA LEU A 269 -6.03 -15.68 -4.04
C LEU A 269 -6.86 -15.43 -2.78
N ILE A 270 -8.11 -14.99 -2.92
CA ILE A 270 -9.03 -14.80 -1.80
C ILE A 270 -9.34 -16.14 -1.11
N ASP A 271 -9.58 -17.21 -1.89
CA ASP A 271 -9.85 -18.53 -1.35
C ASP A 271 -8.67 -19.06 -0.53
N GLU A 272 -7.44 -18.90 -1.03
CA GLU A 272 -6.22 -19.31 -0.34
C GLU A 272 -6.01 -18.51 0.97
N VAL A 273 -6.32 -17.19 0.96
CA VAL A 273 -6.28 -16.36 2.18
C VAL A 273 -7.33 -16.84 3.19
N HIS A 274 -8.56 -17.10 2.76
CA HIS A 274 -9.63 -17.59 3.65
C HIS A 274 -9.36 -19.00 4.20
N ALA A 275 -8.55 -19.80 3.50
CA ALA A 275 -8.11 -21.12 3.95
C ALA A 275 -6.86 -21.07 4.85
N ASP A 276 -6.43 -19.89 5.30
CA ASP A 276 -5.21 -19.63 6.09
C ASP A 276 -3.94 -20.23 5.46
N ARG A 277 -3.88 -20.28 4.11
CA ARG A 277 -2.70 -20.78 3.38
C ARG A 277 -1.53 -19.79 3.36
N PHE A 278 -1.77 -18.56 3.78
CA PHE A 278 -0.79 -17.49 3.87
C PHE A 278 -0.71 -16.93 5.30
N PRO A 279 -0.22 -17.71 6.29
CA PRO A 279 -0.11 -17.27 7.67
C PRO A 279 0.73 -16.00 7.77
N GLY A 280 0.16 -14.95 8.39
CA GLY A 280 0.82 -13.65 8.49
C GLY A 280 0.55 -12.71 7.32
N LEU A 281 -0.45 -12.99 6.46
CA LEU A 281 -0.82 -12.09 5.36
C LEU A 281 -2.12 -11.33 5.67
N MET A 282 -2.07 -10.01 5.58
CA MET A 282 -3.22 -9.16 5.36
C MET A 282 -3.25 -8.73 3.90
N LEU A 283 -4.24 -9.23 3.15
CA LEU A 283 -4.46 -8.86 1.75
C LEU A 283 -5.56 -7.81 1.67
N VAL A 284 -5.24 -6.68 1.08
CA VAL A 284 -6.20 -5.59 0.81
C VAL A 284 -6.27 -5.34 -0.67
N ILE A 285 -7.48 -5.28 -1.22
CA ILE A 285 -7.68 -4.79 -2.59
C ILE A 285 -8.44 -3.47 -2.56
N THR A 286 -8.19 -2.59 -3.53
CA THR A 286 -9.00 -1.38 -3.70
C THR A 286 -9.70 -1.39 -5.04
N GLY A 287 -10.91 -0.82 -5.08
CA GLY A 287 -11.68 -0.75 -6.33
C GLY A 287 -12.81 0.27 -6.26
N THR A 288 -13.36 0.57 -7.43
CA THR A 288 -14.55 1.43 -7.55
C THR A 288 -15.85 0.64 -7.32
N PRO A 289 -16.97 1.28 -6.92
CA PRO A 289 -18.27 0.62 -6.85
C PRO A 289 -18.63 -0.09 -8.16
N ALA A 290 -18.31 0.49 -9.31
CA ALA A 290 -18.54 -0.12 -10.62
C ALA A 290 -17.79 -1.47 -10.79
N PHE A 291 -16.62 -1.64 -10.18
CA PHE A 291 -15.91 -2.92 -10.21
C PHE A 291 -16.62 -3.97 -9.35
N PHE A 292 -17.13 -3.60 -8.17
CA PHE A 292 -17.79 -4.55 -7.25
C PHE A 292 -19.22 -4.92 -7.70
N ASP A 293 -19.98 -3.94 -8.22
CA ASP A 293 -21.40 -4.10 -8.50
C ASP A 293 -21.72 -4.22 -10.01
N GLY A 294 -20.77 -3.82 -10.86
CA GLY A 294 -20.98 -3.77 -12.31
C GLY A 294 -20.76 -5.11 -13.03
N PRO A 295 -21.38 -5.29 -14.21
CA PRO A 295 -21.35 -6.54 -14.95
C PRO A 295 -19.98 -6.87 -15.58
N GLN A 296 -19.08 -5.90 -15.63
CA GLN A 296 -17.72 -6.07 -16.15
C GLN A 296 -16.68 -6.29 -15.03
N GLY A 297 -17.10 -6.28 -13.78
CA GLY A 297 -16.26 -6.51 -12.61
C GLY A 297 -16.58 -7.83 -11.90
N VAL A 298 -16.69 -7.76 -10.59
CA VAL A 298 -16.90 -8.90 -9.70
C VAL A 298 -18.15 -9.71 -10.05
N GLN A 299 -19.24 -9.04 -10.47
CA GLN A 299 -20.51 -9.70 -10.81
C GLN A 299 -20.43 -10.64 -12.01
N ARG A 300 -19.37 -10.52 -12.82
CA ARG A 300 -19.12 -11.41 -13.94
C ARG A 300 -18.77 -12.85 -13.50
N LEU A 301 -18.25 -13.02 -12.28
CA LEU A 301 -17.86 -14.32 -11.73
C LEU A 301 -18.62 -14.57 -10.41
N ALA A 302 -19.75 -15.28 -10.49
CA ALA A 302 -20.64 -15.52 -9.35
C ALA A 302 -19.91 -16.03 -8.08
N PRO A 303 -18.94 -16.98 -8.14
CA PRO A 303 -18.18 -17.38 -6.96
C PRO A 303 -17.37 -16.25 -6.32
N LEU A 304 -16.84 -15.30 -7.11
CA LEU A 304 -16.13 -14.14 -6.57
C LEU A 304 -17.11 -13.14 -5.95
N ALA A 305 -18.26 -12.92 -6.59
CA ALA A 305 -19.32 -12.07 -6.07
C ALA A 305 -19.82 -12.54 -4.67
N GLN A 306 -19.95 -13.84 -4.48
CA GLN A 306 -20.33 -14.42 -3.18
C GLN A 306 -19.29 -14.14 -2.09
N ARG A 307 -18.00 -14.23 -2.39
CA ARG A 307 -16.91 -13.98 -1.43
C ARG A 307 -16.81 -12.53 -1.02
N LEU A 308 -17.18 -11.65 -1.93
CA LEU A 308 -17.15 -10.21 -1.74
C LEU A 308 -18.53 -9.64 -1.33
N ALA A 309 -19.55 -10.50 -1.19
CA ALA A 309 -20.86 -10.04 -0.77
C ALA A 309 -20.79 -9.36 0.60
N THR A 310 -21.30 -8.14 0.68
CA THR A 310 -21.35 -7.35 1.92
C THR A 310 -22.63 -6.53 1.89
N ASP A 311 -23.35 -6.54 2.99
CA ASP A 311 -24.53 -5.70 3.16
C ASP A 311 -24.07 -4.26 3.47
N LEU A 312 -24.23 -3.39 2.49
CA LEU A 312 -23.93 -1.96 2.57
C LEU A 312 -25.26 -1.20 2.54
N GLY A 313 -25.67 -0.70 3.69
CA GLY A 313 -26.90 0.08 3.82
C GLY A 313 -26.87 1.41 3.06
N PRO A 314 -28.00 2.13 2.99
CA PRO A 314 -28.07 3.43 2.33
C PRO A 314 -27.23 4.50 3.03
N ASP A 315 -27.08 4.42 4.35
CA ASP A 315 -26.27 5.34 5.15
C ASP A 315 -24.90 4.72 5.50
N PRO A 316 -23.81 5.23 4.95
CA PRO A 316 -22.46 4.70 5.19
C PRO A 316 -22.02 4.73 6.65
N ARG A 317 -22.64 5.53 7.51
CA ARG A 317 -22.30 5.61 8.94
C ARG A 317 -22.56 4.30 9.67
N TRP A 318 -23.48 3.49 9.15
CA TRP A 318 -23.88 2.22 9.74
C TRP A 318 -23.24 0.99 9.09
N ASP A 319 -22.34 1.21 8.14
CA ASP A 319 -21.57 0.09 7.56
C ASP A 319 -20.74 -0.61 8.63
N ASN A 320 -20.76 -1.93 8.59
CA ASN A 320 -19.96 -2.73 9.52
C ASN A 320 -18.47 -2.66 9.18
N PRO A 321 -17.61 -2.06 10.03
CA PRO A 321 -16.17 -1.96 9.76
C PRO A 321 -15.43 -3.30 9.83
N ARG A 322 -16.08 -4.36 10.35
CA ARG A 322 -15.55 -5.72 10.34
C ARG A 322 -15.89 -6.50 9.06
N ALA A 323 -16.75 -5.97 8.20
CA ALA A 323 -17.14 -6.63 6.95
C ALA A 323 -15.95 -6.82 5.99
N THR A 324 -16.14 -7.72 5.02
CA THR A 324 -15.14 -7.98 3.96
C THR A 324 -14.92 -6.74 3.09
N GLN A 325 -15.98 -5.98 2.76
CA GLN A 325 -15.86 -4.72 2.06
C GLN A 325 -15.99 -3.53 3.01
N LEU A 326 -15.05 -2.61 2.90
CA LEU A 326 -15.03 -1.32 3.58
C LEU A 326 -15.37 -0.22 2.58
N ARG A 327 -16.45 0.52 2.83
CA ARG A 327 -16.86 1.63 1.96
C ARG A 327 -16.24 2.93 2.44
N LEU A 328 -15.43 3.54 1.59
CA LEU A 328 -14.98 4.91 1.76
C LEU A 328 -16.02 5.83 1.16
N SER A 329 -16.66 6.63 2.01
CA SER A 329 -17.52 7.71 1.57
C SER A 329 -16.67 8.82 0.97
N GLY A 330 -17.17 9.47 -0.07
CA GLY A 330 -16.54 10.69 -0.58
C GLY A 330 -16.46 11.76 0.50
N PHE A 331 -15.54 12.69 0.35
CA PHE A 331 -15.42 13.81 1.29
C PHE A 331 -16.67 14.68 1.24
N THR A 332 -17.09 15.19 2.40
CA THR A 332 -18.06 16.28 2.52
C THR A 332 -17.31 17.62 2.58
N VAL A 333 -18.03 18.74 2.41
CA VAL A 333 -17.43 20.06 2.59
C VAL A 333 -16.86 20.20 4.01
N ASP A 334 -17.56 19.71 5.02
CA ASP A 334 -17.10 19.77 6.42
C ASP A 334 -15.82 18.93 6.61
N ALA A 335 -15.73 17.75 6.00
CA ALA A 335 -14.51 16.94 6.04
C ALA A 335 -13.33 17.61 5.31
N LEU A 336 -13.58 18.37 4.23
CA LEU A 336 -12.54 19.17 3.57
C LEU A 336 -12.09 20.35 4.43
N VAL A 337 -13.00 20.99 5.16
CA VAL A 337 -12.67 22.07 6.12
C VAL A 337 -11.80 21.50 7.25
N GLU A 338 -12.22 20.39 7.85
CA GLU A 338 -11.43 19.71 8.89
C GLU A 338 -10.03 19.34 8.39
N LEU A 339 -9.94 18.78 7.19
CA LEU A 339 -8.66 18.43 6.56
C LEU A 339 -7.81 19.69 6.31
N GLY A 340 -8.41 20.78 5.83
CA GLY A 340 -7.74 22.08 5.62
C GLY A 340 -7.22 22.67 6.92
N SER A 341 -7.98 22.59 8.01
CA SER A 341 -7.57 23.03 9.35
C SER A 341 -6.37 22.23 9.86
N ARG A 342 -6.40 20.90 9.73
CA ARG A 342 -5.26 20.04 10.09
C ARG A 342 -4.00 20.37 9.27
N VAL A 343 -4.15 20.66 7.97
CA VAL A 343 -3.03 21.06 7.11
C VAL A 343 -2.49 22.44 7.51
N ARG A 344 -3.34 23.38 7.91
CA ARG A 344 -2.94 24.69 8.45
C ARG A 344 -2.08 24.52 9.71
N ASP A 345 -2.50 23.68 10.65
CA ASP A 345 -1.74 23.37 11.87
C ASP A 345 -0.38 22.72 11.56
N ILE A 346 -0.33 21.84 10.54
CA ILE A 346 0.92 21.23 10.07
C ILE A 346 1.83 22.26 9.41
N TYR A 347 1.27 23.20 8.64
CA TYR A 347 2.02 24.27 7.98
C TYR A 347 2.67 25.20 9.03
N GLY A 348 1.93 25.56 10.07
CA GLY A 348 2.49 26.15 11.29
C GLY A 348 3.01 27.57 11.09
N SER A 349 2.37 28.39 10.26
CA SER A 349 2.68 29.81 10.06
C SER A 349 1.64 30.68 10.77
N ALA A 350 2.09 31.54 11.69
CA ALA A 350 1.21 32.49 12.38
C ALA A 350 0.46 33.43 11.43
N GLN A 351 1.04 33.74 10.26
CA GLN A 351 0.39 34.56 9.25
C GLN A 351 -0.74 33.79 8.57
N VAL A 352 -0.54 32.52 8.29
CA VAL A 352 -1.58 31.63 7.72
C VAL A 352 -2.71 31.44 8.72
N ASP A 353 -2.39 31.19 9.99
CA ASP A 353 -3.40 31.01 11.06
C ASP A 353 -4.28 32.24 11.22
N ALA A 354 -3.69 33.44 11.12
CA ALA A 354 -4.41 34.70 11.29
C ALA A 354 -5.31 35.09 10.08
N ARG A 355 -5.01 34.61 8.87
CA ARG A 355 -5.67 35.07 7.64
C ARG A 355 -6.48 33.99 6.91
N VAL A 356 -6.24 32.72 7.22
CA VAL A 356 -6.94 31.59 6.61
C VAL A 356 -7.76 30.87 7.68
N GLU A 357 -8.86 31.51 8.07
CA GLU A 357 -9.80 30.98 9.04
C GLU A 357 -10.69 29.87 8.44
N ASP A 358 -11.42 29.11 9.26
CA ASP A 358 -12.24 27.99 8.82
C ASP A 358 -13.35 28.37 7.83
N ASP A 359 -13.88 29.59 7.92
CA ASP A 359 -14.87 30.08 6.95
C ASP A 359 -14.25 30.31 5.55
N TYR A 360 -12.96 30.71 5.48
CA TYR A 360 -12.21 30.75 4.21
C TYR A 360 -11.96 29.34 3.68
N LEU A 361 -11.57 28.39 4.54
CA LEU A 361 -11.41 26.99 4.16
C LEU A 361 -12.72 26.43 3.57
N ALA A 362 -13.86 26.74 4.19
CA ALA A 362 -15.17 26.35 3.70
C ALA A 362 -15.52 27.01 2.33
N THR A 363 -15.15 28.27 2.16
CA THR A 363 -15.35 28.98 0.89
C THR A 363 -14.54 28.36 -0.24
N LEU A 364 -13.25 28.09 0.00
CA LEU A 364 -12.38 27.42 -0.96
C LEU A 364 -12.87 26.00 -1.27
N ALA A 365 -13.26 25.23 -0.24
CA ALA A 365 -13.78 23.86 -0.42
C ALA A 365 -15.03 23.84 -1.31
N ARG A 366 -15.98 24.75 -1.10
CA ARG A 366 -17.18 24.90 -1.95
C ARG A 366 -16.83 25.34 -3.36
N ALA A 367 -15.89 26.27 -3.52
CA ALA A 367 -15.46 26.74 -4.84
C ALA A 367 -14.80 25.62 -5.66
N VAL A 368 -13.90 24.85 -5.05
CA VAL A 368 -13.27 23.69 -5.70
C VAL A 368 -14.29 22.61 -6.05
N THR A 369 -15.20 22.30 -5.12
CA THR A 369 -16.26 21.32 -5.34
C THR A 369 -17.21 21.75 -6.47
N GLY A 370 -17.63 23.02 -6.48
CA GLY A 370 -18.48 23.59 -7.53
C GLY A 370 -17.81 23.52 -8.90
N ALA A 371 -16.54 23.93 -9.00
CA ALA A 371 -15.77 23.87 -10.23
C ALA A 371 -15.51 22.43 -10.74
N LEU A 372 -15.71 21.41 -9.89
CA LEU A 372 -15.67 20.00 -10.25
C LEU A 372 -17.07 19.36 -10.36
N GLY A 373 -18.08 20.12 -10.75
CA GLY A 373 -19.43 19.64 -11.00
C GLY A 373 -20.19 19.20 -9.75
N GLY A 374 -19.88 19.74 -8.59
CA GLY A 374 -20.52 19.37 -7.31
C GLY A 374 -20.07 18.02 -6.75
N GLN A 375 -19.12 17.35 -7.40
CA GLN A 375 -18.60 16.03 -6.97
C GLN A 375 -17.53 16.20 -5.86
N VAL A 376 -17.98 16.31 -4.62
CA VAL A 376 -17.09 16.51 -3.46
C VAL A 376 -16.05 15.40 -3.32
N GLY A 377 -16.37 14.17 -3.73
CA GLY A 377 -15.46 13.03 -3.65
C GLY A 377 -14.17 13.16 -4.48
N VAL A 378 -14.15 14.00 -5.50
CA VAL A 378 -13.00 14.24 -6.38
C VAL A 378 -12.13 15.41 -5.89
N ALA A 379 -12.67 16.22 -4.99
CA ALA A 379 -12.09 17.49 -4.56
C ALA A 379 -10.82 17.44 -3.69
N PRO A 380 -10.53 16.43 -2.83
CA PRO A 380 -9.48 16.55 -1.80
C PRO A 380 -8.10 16.87 -2.35
N ARG A 381 -7.67 16.21 -3.43
CA ARG A 381 -6.35 16.43 -4.04
C ARG A 381 -6.19 17.85 -4.57
N VAL A 382 -7.17 18.30 -5.33
CA VAL A 382 -7.17 19.65 -5.92
C VAL A 382 -7.28 20.71 -4.83
N TYR A 383 -8.19 20.50 -3.87
CA TYR A 383 -8.37 21.40 -2.73
C TYR A 383 -7.06 21.58 -1.95
N LEU A 384 -6.39 20.49 -1.55
CA LEU A 384 -5.16 20.55 -0.78
C LEU A 384 -4.01 21.21 -1.57
N LYS A 385 -3.89 20.89 -2.86
CA LYS A 385 -2.88 21.51 -3.72
C LYS A 385 -3.10 23.03 -3.80
N LYS A 386 -4.34 23.47 -4.06
CA LYS A 386 -4.69 24.89 -4.15
C LYS A 386 -4.52 25.58 -2.80
N LEU A 387 -4.93 24.94 -1.72
CA LEU A 387 -4.80 25.48 -0.37
C LEU A 387 -3.33 25.74 0.00
N VAL A 388 -2.45 24.77 -0.26
CA VAL A 388 -1.02 24.90 0.11
C VAL A 388 -0.28 25.80 -0.88
N ALA A 389 -0.29 25.46 -2.18
CA ALA A 389 0.53 26.15 -3.16
C ALA A 389 0.02 27.56 -3.52
N ASP A 390 -1.30 27.72 -3.59
CA ASP A 390 -1.87 29.00 -4.06
C ASP A 390 -2.27 29.94 -2.92
N VAL A 391 -2.59 29.41 -1.73
CA VAL A 391 -3.04 30.22 -0.60
C VAL A 391 -1.98 30.32 0.49
N PHE A 392 -1.60 29.21 1.14
CA PHE A 392 -0.69 29.26 2.29
C PHE A 392 0.67 29.82 1.94
N ASP A 393 1.29 29.35 0.84
CA ASP A 393 2.60 29.84 0.41
C ASP A 393 2.59 31.34 0.12
N ARG A 394 1.51 31.89 -0.45
CA ARG A 394 1.41 33.34 -0.72
C ARG A 394 1.14 34.16 0.54
N VAL A 395 0.28 33.68 1.43
CA VAL A 395 0.03 34.33 2.72
C VAL A 395 1.32 34.40 3.55
N ASP A 396 2.12 33.34 3.53
CA ASP A 396 3.36 33.27 4.28
C ASP A 396 4.47 34.16 3.69
N GLN A 397 4.54 34.26 2.35
CA GLN A 397 5.58 35.01 1.66
C GLN A 397 5.29 36.51 1.54
N PHE A 398 4.01 36.91 1.46
CA PHE A 398 3.61 38.29 1.16
C PHE A 398 2.72 38.84 2.28
N ALA A 399 3.27 39.81 3.03
CA ALA A 399 2.60 40.39 4.19
C ALA A 399 1.29 41.16 3.85
N ASP A 400 1.15 41.66 2.65
CA ASP A 400 0.02 42.43 2.15
C ASP A 400 -0.96 41.60 1.29
N TRP A 401 -0.68 40.31 1.10
CA TRP A 401 -1.52 39.44 0.28
C TRP A 401 -2.69 38.86 1.11
N GLU A 402 -3.91 39.28 0.76
CA GLU A 402 -5.15 38.84 1.41
C GLU A 402 -5.88 37.84 0.53
N PRO A 403 -6.05 36.56 0.97
CA PRO A 403 -6.64 35.51 0.12
C PRO A 403 -8.04 35.86 -0.38
N ARG A 404 -8.87 36.50 0.45
CA ARG A 404 -10.24 36.90 0.07
C ARG A 404 -10.30 37.97 -1.04
N ARG A 405 -9.23 38.75 -1.20
CA ARG A 405 -9.18 39.86 -2.16
C ARG A 405 -8.37 39.53 -3.40
N HIS A 406 -7.31 38.75 -3.23
CA HIS A 406 -6.29 38.58 -4.26
C HIS A 406 -6.29 37.19 -4.90
N TYR A 407 -7.06 36.23 -4.35
CA TYR A 407 -7.13 34.88 -4.90
C TYR A 407 -8.48 34.62 -5.58
N ALA A 408 -8.44 34.26 -6.86
CA ALA A 408 -9.56 33.69 -7.59
C ALA A 408 -9.19 32.24 -7.97
N LEU A 409 -10.06 31.29 -7.64
CA LEU A 409 -9.84 29.88 -7.99
C LEU A 409 -9.80 29.72 -9.51
N THR A 410 -8.71 29.17 -10.00
CA THR A 410 -8.55 28.75 -11.40
C THR A 410 -8.17 27.29 -11.44
N LEU A 411 -8.89 26.48 -12.21
CA LEU A 411 -8.56 25.09 -12.49
C LEU A 411 -8.03 24.99 -13.91
N ARG A 412 -6.78 24.55 -14.05
CA ARG A 412 -6.16 24.35 -15.36
C ARG A 412 -6.28 22.88 -15.75
N ALA A 413 -6.53 22.59 -17.02
CA ALA A 413 -6.71 21.23 -17.52
C ALA A 413 -5.49 20.34 -17.30
N ASP A 414 -4.27 20.92 -17.28
CA ASP A 414 -3.02 20.21 -17.01
C ASP A 414 -2.81 19.84 -15.51
N GLU A 415 -3.54 20.49 -14.61
CA GLU A 415 -3.52 20.17 -13.17
C GLU A 415 -4.49 19.06 -12.77
N LEU A 416 -5.44 18.74 -13.65
CA LEU A 416 -6.52 17.79 -13.39
C LEU A 416 -6.20 16.41 -13.97
N THR A 417 -6.51 15.35 -13.23
CA THR A 417 -6.57 14.00 -13.75
C THR A 417 -7.71 13.87 -14.77
N GLU A 418 -7.73 12.79 -15.55
CA GLU A 418 -8.81 12.53 -16.51
C GLU A 418 -10.19 12.51 -15.83
N VAL A 419 -10.30 11.92 -14.65
CA VAL A 419 -11.55 11.87 -13.88
C VAL A 419 -11.98 13.25 -13.41
N GLU A 420 -11.04 14.06 -12.93
CA GLU A 420 -11.30 15.44 -12.48
C GLU A 420 -11.69 16.33 -13.66
N ARG A 421 -11.05 16.16 -14.84
CA ARG A 421 -11.43 16.87 -16.08
C ARG A 421 -12.84 16.52 -16.53
N ASN A 422 -13.20 15.24 -16.51
CA ASN A 422 -14.53 14.80 -16.87
C ASN A 422 -15.60 15.29 -15.88
N ALA A 423 -15.25 15.45 -14.61
CA ALA A 423 -16.13 16.07 -13.61
C ALA A 423 -16.32 17.56 -13.87
N ALA A 424 -15.25 18.28 -14.19
CA ALA A 424 -15.29 19.70 -14.52
C ALA A 424 -16.06 19.96 -15.84
N ALA A 425 -15.84 19.17 -16.88
CA ALA A 425 -16.54 19.30 -18.16
C ALA A 425 -18.05 19.12 -18.03
N ARG A 426 -18.51 18.25 -17.15
CA ARG A 426 -19.95 18.09 -16.86
C ARG A 426 -20.56 19.29 -16.16
N ALA A 427 -19.77 20.09 -15.46
CA ALA A 427 -20.23 21.33 -14.85
C ALA A 427 -20.45 22.45 -15.89
N ASP A 428 -19.57 22.53 -16.88
CA ASP A 428 -19.69 23.52 -17.97
C ASP A 428 -20.85 23.19 -18.93
N ASP A 429 -21.22 21.89 -19.08
CA ASP A 429 -22.38 21.45 -19.84
C ASP A 429 -23.74 21.76 -19.17
N ILE A 430 -23.74 22.19 -17.90
CA ILE A 430 -24.92 22.61 -17.13
C ILE A 430 -25.02 24.15 -17.13
N GLU A 431 -24.72 24.83 -18.22
CA GLU A 431 -25.22 26.20 -18.43
C GLU A 431 -26.74 26.13 -18.61
N LEU A 432 -27.41 26.43 -17.52
CA LEU A 432 -28.86 26.58 -17.47
C LEU A 432 -29.30 27.65 -18.48
N THR A 433 -29.94 27.21 -19.54
CA THR A 433 -30.85 28.07 -20.30
C THR A 433 -31.96 28.53 -19.33
N LEU A 434 -31.89 29.75 -18.88
CA LEU A 434 -32.97 30.48 -18.23
C LEU A 434 -34.04 30.85 -19.25
#